data_c9afea9e73ed3a8ac37997d7b10368ac
#
_entry.id   c9afea9e73ed3a8ac37997d7b10368ac
#
_cell.length_a   1.000
_cell.length_b   1.000
_cell.length_c   1.000
_cell.angle_alpha   90.00
_cell.angle_beta   90.00
_cell.angle_gamma   90.00
#
_symmetry.space_group_name_H-M   'P 1'
#
loop_
_entity.id
_entity.type
_entity.pdbx_description
1 polymer ?
#
loop_
_entity_poly.entity_id
_entity_poly.type
_entity_poly.pdbx_seq_one_letter_code
_entity_poly.pdbx_strand_id
1 'polypeptide(L)'
;MREIVHLQTGQCGNQIGTKFWETITEEHGINGQGTYEGDNPLQLERLNVYFNEAAANKYVPRAVLVDLEPGTMDVIRSGPLGGLFRPDNIVFGQSGAGNNWAKGHYTEGAELVDSVLDVVRKEAESCDCLQGFQLTHSLGGGTGSGMGTLLISKIREEYPDRMMATFSVVPSPKVSDTVVEPYNATLSVHQLVENSDETFCIDNEALYDICFRTLKLTSPSHGDLNQLVSVVMSGITTCLRFPGQLNSDLRKLAVNMVPFPRLHFFMVGFAPLTAKGSQSFRAVTVPELTQQMFDAKNMMAASDPRHGRYLTVAAYFRGKVSMREVEENMMSVQTKNSDYFVEWIPNNVQTAHCEIPPKGLKMAVTFIGNSTSIQELFTRVQTQFSSMFRRKAFLHWYTGEGMDEMEFTEAESNLQDLVAEYQQYEAAGLDDEEYVEEEGQEYAEE
;
A
#
# COMPACT_ATOMS: atom_id res chain seq x y z
N MET A 1 17.26 -16.68 2.53
CA MET A 1 16.14 -15.88 3.06
C MET A 1 15.55 -15.10 1.90
N ARG A 2 14.31 -14.61 2.01
CA ARG A 2 13.65 -13.92 0.89
C ARG A 2 13.70 -12.43 1.14
N GLU A 3 14.53 -11.72 0.40
CA GLU A 3 14.80 -10.29 0.54
C GLU A 3 13.80 -9.44 -0.23
N ILE A 4 13.56 -8.22 0.25
CA ILE A 4 12.72 -7.21 -0.40
C ILE A 4 13.55 -5.95 -0.60
N VAL A 5 13.46 -5.37 -1.79
CA VAL A 5 14.01 -4.04 -2.10
C VAL A 5 12.91 -3.00 -1.95
N HIS A 6 13.14 -2.03 -1.05
CA HIS A 6 12.21 -0.94 -0.80
C HIS A 6 12.56 0.28 -1.67
N LEU A 7 11.57 0.83 -2.34
CA LEU A 7 11.67 2.02 -3.16
C LEU A 7 10.78 3.11 -2.58
N GLN A 8 11.24 4.34 -2.54
CA GLN A 8 10.42 5.47 -2.13
C GLN A 8 10.61 6.62 -3.10
N THR A 9 9.51 7.12 -3.67
CA THR A 9 9.53 8.08 -4.77
C THR A 9 8.70 9.32 -4.48
N GLY A 10 9.27 10.49 -4.78
CA GLY A 10 8.64 11.78 -4.55
C GLY A 10 8.60 12.19 -3.09
N GLN A 11 8.14 13.40 -2.81
CA GLN A 11 8.11 13.96 -1.45
C GLN A 11 7.28 13.10 -0.49
N CYS A 12 6.04 12.79 -0.85
CA CYS A 12 5.14 11.98 -0.02
C CYS A 12 5.69 10.58 0.23
N GLY A 13 6.14 9.89 -0.84
CA GLY A 13 6.69 8.53 -0.74
C GLY A 13 7.94 8.47 0.12
N ASN A 14 8.83 9.44 0.02
CA ASN A 14 10.02 9.54 0.84
C ASN A 14 9.70 9.84 2.31
N GLN A 15 8.73 10.70 2.59
CA GLN A 15 8.29 10.98 3.97
C GLN A 15 7.67 9.76 4.64
N ILE A 16 6.78 9.05 3.95
CA ILE A 16 6.17 7.81 4.44
C ILE A 16 7.24 6.73 4.61
N GLY A 17 8.11 6.56 3.62
CA GLY A 17 9.20 5.58 3.67
C GLY A 17 10.15 5.84 4.84
N THR A 18 10.50 7.07 5.12
CA THR A 18 11.35 7.41 6.28
C THR A 18 10.66 7.04 7.60
N LYS A 19 9.37 7.32 7.75
CA LYS A 19 8.59 6.91 8.92
C LYS A 19 8.47 5.39 9.06
N PHE A 20 8.30 4.69 7.95
CA PHE A 20 8.32 3.24 7.92
C PHE A 20 9.66 2.69 8.42
N TRP A 21 10.78 3.23 7.95
CA TRP A 21 12.11 2.83 8.42
C TRP A 21 12.36 3.18 9.88
N GLU A 22 11.87 4.32 10.38
CA GLU A 22 11.89 4.64 11.81
C GLU A 22 11.20 3.56 12.64
N THR A 23 9.99 3.15 12.23
CA THR A 23 9.21 2.12 12.91
C THR A 23 9.90 0.76 12.87
N ILE A 24 10.39 0.34 11.72
CA ILE A 24 11.05 -0.97 11.55
C ILE A 24 12.37 -1.05 12.28
N THR A 25 13.20 -0.02 12.22
CA THR A 25 14.47 0.02 12.96
C THR A 25 14.22 -0.08 14.46
N GLU A 26 13.22 0.61 14.95
CA GLU A 26 12.83 0.54 16.35
C GLU A 26 12.32 -0.85 16.77
N GLU A 27 11.47 -1.49 15.93
CA GLU A 27 10.96 -2.84 16.19
C GLU A 27 12.08 -3.90 16.18
N HIS A 28 13.09 -3.73 15.35
CA HIS A 28 14.24 -4.64 15.26
C HIS A 28 15.41 -4.26 16.20
N GLY A 29 15.25 -3.24 17.03
CA GLY A 29 16.27 -2.82 17.98
C GLY A 29 17.55 -2.27 17.33
N ILE A 30 17.43 -1.64 16.15
CA ILE A 30 18.53 -1.01 15.45
C ILE A 30 18.50 0.49 15.73
N ASN A 31 19.65 1.06 16.10
CA ASN A 31 19.76 2.50 16.31
C ASN A 31 19.94 3.29 14.98
N GLY A 32 19.89 4.63 15.05
CA GLY A 32 20.03 5.49 13.86
C GLY A 32 21.42 5.40 13.15
N GLN A 33 22.38 4.69 13.74
CA GLN A 33 23.70 4.42 13.14
C GLN A 33 23.78 3.02 12.52
N GLY A 34 22.73 2.21 12.65
CA GLY A 34 22.67 0.85 12.10
C GLY A 34 23.21 -0.23 13.04
N THR A 35 23.51 0.08 14.31
CA THR A 35 24.01 -0.89 15.28
C THR A 35 22.82 -1.53 16.02
N TYR A 36 22.90 -2.84 16.26
CA TYR A 36 21.89 -3.56 17.02
C TYR A 36 22.08 -3.33 18.54
N GLU A 37 21.03 -2.91 19.20
CA GLU A 37 20.95 -2.66 20.65
C GLU A 37 19.73 -3.37 21.29
N GLY A 38 19.14 -4.32 20.60
CA GLY A 38 17.95 -5.03 21.07
C GLY A 38 18.25 -6.16 22.05
N ASP A 39 17.22 -6.62 22.76
CA ASP A 39 17.32 -7.65 23.81
C ASP A 39 16.77 -9.01 23.36
N ASN A 40 16.10 -9.11 22.21
CA ASN A 40 15.41 -10.32 21.80
C ASN A 40 16.02 -10.91 20.51
N PRO A 41 16.50 -12.16 20.52
CA PRO A 41 17.07 -12.80 19.33
C PRO A 41 16.09 -12.95 18.16
N LEU A 42 14.78 -12.96 18.42
CA LEU A 42 13.76 -13.01 17.35
C LEU A 42 13.78 -11.76 16.45
N GLN A 43 14.29 -10.63 16.94
CA GLN A 43 14.45 -9.39 16.15
C GLN A 43 15.48 -9.55 15.02
N LEU A 44 16.45 -10.46 15.17
CA LEU A 44 17.53 -10.68 14.21
C LEU A 44 17.24 -11.81 13.23
N GLU A 45 16.31 -12.71 13.53
CA GLU A 45 16.10 -13.96 12.78
C GLU A 45 15.77 -13.73 11.29
N ARG A 46 14.95 -12.74 10.98
CA ARG A 46 14.56 -12.38 9.59
C ARG A 46 14.92 -10.95 9.23
N LEU A 47 15.95 -10.41 9.86
CA LEU A 47 16.40 -9.03 9.61
C LEU A 47 16.83 -8.82 8.16
N ASN A 48 17.36 -9.86 7.52
CA ASN A 48 17.84 -9.83 6.12
C ASN A 48 16.74 -9.54 5.10
N VAL A 49 15.46 -9.63 5.47
CA VAL A 49 14.36 -9.27 4.56
C VAL A 49 14.44 -7.81 4.13
N TYR A 50 14.76 -6.90 5.05
CA TYR A 50 14.81 -5.47 4.80
C TYR A 50 16.19 -4.83 4.98
N PHE A 51 17.14 -5.50 5.63
CA PHE A 51 18.44 -4.96 5.93
C PHE A 51 19.57 -5.79 5.30
N ASN A 52 20.58 -5.10 4.83
CA ASN A 52 21.85 -5.69 4.47
C ASN A 52 22.80 -5.65 5.65
N GLU A 53 23.52 -6.73 5.91
CA GLU A 53 24.57 -6.77 6.90
C GLU A 53 25.86 -6.19 6.31
N ALA A 54 26.35 -5.10 6.90
CA ALA A 54 27.63 -4.49 6.54
C ALA A 54 28.72 -4.92 7.53
N ALA A 55 29.97 -4.48 7.32
CA ALA A 55 31.08 -4.76 8.20
C ALA A 55 30.78 -4.29 9.65
N ALA A 56 31.32 -5.01 10.64
CA ALA A 56 31.24 -4.68 12.06
C ALA A 56 29.83 -4.66 12.68
N ASN A 57 28.96 -5.63 12.35
CA ASN A 57 27.59 -5.75 12.85
C ASN A 57 26.72 -4.51 12.60
N LYS A 58 26.99 -3.81 11.51
CA LYS A 58 26.19 -2.68 11.05
C LYS A 58 25.15 -3.15 10.05
N TYR A 59 23.90 -2.77 10.28
CA TYR A 59 22.76 -3.09 9.40
C TYR A 59 22.34 -1.86 8.63
N VAL A 60 22.21 -2.01 7.32
CA VAL A 60 21.86 -0.93 6.38
C VAL A 60 20.55 -1.27 5.68
N PRO A 61 19.55 -0.37 5.65
CA PRO A 61 18.30 -0.58 4.94
C PRO A 61 18.54 -0.88 3.45
N ARG A 62 17.84 -1.88 2.94
CA ARG A 62 17.78 -2.14 1.50
C ARG A 62 16.74 -1.21 0.89
N ALA A 63 17.07 0.07 0.85
CA ALA A 63 16.19 1.13 0.41
C ALA A 63 16.84 1.97 -0.69
N VAL A 64 16.05 2.34 -1.69
CA VAL A 64 16.42 3.28 -2.75
C VAL A 64 15.50 4.49 -2.65
N LEU A 65 16.10 5.66 -2.47
CA LEU A 65 15.40 6.93 -2.28
C LEU A 65 15.49 7.73 -3.58
N VAL A 66 14.34 8.12 -4.13
CA VAL A 66 14.26 8.76 -5.44
C VAL A 66 13.39 10.01 -5.36
N ASP A 67 13.89 11.11 -5.88
CA ASP A 67 13.10 12.31 -6.13
C ASP A 67 13.69 13.11 -7.30
N LEU A 68 12.88 13.94 -7.94
CA LEU A 68 13.33 14.89 -8.96
C LEU A 68 13.76 16.24 -8.36
N GLU A 69 13.58 16.42 -7.05
CA GLU A 69 13.97 17.62 -6.29
C GLU A 69 15.01 17.28 -5.20
N PRO A 70 16.02 18.15 -5.00
CA PRO A 70 17.02 17.92 -3.96
C PRO A 70 16.48 18.14 -2.53
N GLY A 71 15.47 19.00 -2.39
CA GLY A 71 14.97 19.43 -1.08
C GLY A 71 14.46 18.30 -0.19
N THR A 72 13.81 17.29 -0.74
CA THR A 72 13.35 16.11 0.00
C THR A 72 14.53 15.32 0.58
N MET A 73 15.59 15.15 -0.20
CA MET A 73 16.78 14.40 0.23
C MET A 73 17.58 15.15 1.31
N ASP A 74 17.61 16.45 1.24
CA ASP A 74 18.28 17.30 2.27
C ASP A 74 17.57 17.18 3.62
N VAL A 75 16.25 17.12 3.63
CA VAL A 75 15.46 16.88 4.85
C VAL A 75 15.74 15.49 5.44
N ILE A 76 15.85 14.46 4.62
CA ILE A 76 16.15 13.10 5.09
C ILE A 76 17.57 13.02 5.64
N ARG A 77 18.55 13.59 4.95
CA ARG A 77 19.96 13.61 5.40
C ARG A 77 20.16 14.34 6.71
N SER A 78 19.42 15.41 6.94
CA SER A 78 19.46 16.16 8.21
C SER A 78 18.62 15.53 9.32
N GLY A 79 17.80 14.53 9.01
CA GLY A 79 16.93 13.84 9.93
C GLY A 79 17.65 12.77 10.78
N PRO A 80 16.92 12.13 11.70
CA PRO A 80 17.48 11.15 12.65
C PRO A 80 18.04 9.88 11.96
N LEU A 81 17.56 9.53 10.78
CA LEU A 81 18.02 8.38 9.99
C LEU A 81 18.99 8.74 8.87
N GLY A 82 19.47 9.99 8.80
CA GLY A 82 20.36 10.44 7.73
C GLY A 82 21.66 9.64 7.60
N GLY A 83 22.19 9.16 8.74
CA GLY A 83 23.37 8.29 8.77
C GLY A 83 23.11 6.80 8.53
N LEU A 84 21.85 6.39 8.47
CA LEU A 84 21.44 4.99 8.30
C LEU A 84 21.41 4.57 6.83
N PHE A 85 20.87 5.43 5.96
CA PHE A 85 20.75 5.14 4.54
C PHE A 85 22.10 5.21 3.83
N ARG A 86 22.32 4.28 2.91
CA ARG A 86 23.50 4.28 2.06
C ARG A 86 23.47 5.49 1.12
N PRO A 87 24.47 6.36 1.12
CA PRO A 87 24.47 7.55 0.26
C PRO A 87 24.34 7.25 -1.23
N ASP A 88 24.90 6.13 -1.69
CA ASP A 88 24.83 5.70 -3.09
C ASP A 88 23.40 5.29 -3.52
N ASN A 89 22.52 5.02 -2.57
CA ASN A 89 21.13 4.64 -2.83
C ASN A 89 20.18 5.85 -2.88
N ILE A 90 20.72 7.04 -2.71
CA ILE A 90 19.95 8.28 -2.80
C ILE A 90 20.18 8.88 -4.19
N VAL A 91 19.13 8.87 -5.02
CA VAL A 91 19.19 9.35 -6.41
C VAL A 91 18.19 10.49 -6.57
N PHE A 92 18.65 11.65 -6.97
CA PHE A 92 17.79 12.81 -7.12
C PHE A 92 18.17 13.68 -8.34
N GLY A 93 17.15 14.33 -8.90
CA GLY A 93 17.31 15.35 -9.94
C GLY A 93 17.31 16.77 -9.36
N GLN A 94 17.34 17.77 -10.26
CA GLN A 94 17.40 19.19 -9.88
C GLN A 94 16.17 19.99 -10.32
N SER A 95 15.40 19.45 -11.29
CA SER A 95 14.36 20.22 -11.99
C SER A 95 12.97 20.08 -11.36
N GLY A 96 12.70 19.00 -10.63
CA GLY A 96 11.36 18.67 -10.15
C GLY A 96 10.37 18.30 -11.27
N ALA A 97 9.25 17.70 -10.92
CA ALA A 97 8.18 17.38 -11.87
C ALA A 97 7.03 18.39 -11.88
N GLY A 98 6.99 19.35 -10.94
CA GLY A 98 5.96 20.38 -10.88
C GLY A 98 4.53 19.84 -10.84
N ASN A 99 4.28 18.75 -10.14
CA ASN A 99 3.01 18.03 -10.06
C ASN A 99 2.44 17.57 -11.44
N ASN A 100 3.31 17.41 -12.43
CA ASN A 100 2.95 16.97 -13.77
C ASN A 100 3.39 15.51 -13.97
N TRP A 101 2.44 14.60 -14.14
CA TRP A 101 2.69 13.19 -14.38
C TRP A 101 3.56 12.96 -15.63
N ALA A 102 3.31 13.72 -16.70
CA ALA A 102 4.08 13.61 -17.94
C ALA A 102 5.55 13.94 -17.75
N LYS A 103 5.89 14.95 -16.92
CA LYS A 103 7.29 15.23 -16.57
C LYS A 103 7.94 14.10 -15.80
N GLY A 104 7.22 13.52 -14.84
CA GLY A 104 7.71 12.37 -14.08
C GLY A 104 7.87 11.10 -14.91
N HIS A 105 7.05 10.90 -15.92
CA HIS A 105 7.02 9.66 -16.70
C HIS A 105 7.82 9.72 -18.00
N TYR A 106 7.76 10.82 -18.75
CA TYR A 106 8.30 10.92 -20.12
C TYR A 106 9.52 11.80 -20.27
N THR A 107 9.68 12.85 -19.49
CA THR A 107 10.77 13.81 -19.67
C THR A 107 11.77 13.76 -18.51
N GLU A 108 11.56 14.50 -17.45
CA GLU A 108 12.49 14.60 -16.33
C GLU A 108 12.75 13.24 -15.62
N GLY A 109 11.70 12.45 -15.43
CA GLY A 109 11.84 11.13 -14.82
C GLY A 109 12.54 10.13 -15.72
N ALA A 110 12.32 10.19 -17.03
CA ALA A 110 12.97 9.30 -17.99
C ALA A 110 14.49 9.51 -18.06
N GLU A 111 14.97 10.75 -17.83
CA GLU A 111 16.40 11.03 -17.74
C GLU A 111 17.08 10.41 -16.51
N LEU A 112 16.35 10.30 -15.40
CA LEU A 112 16.88 9.81 -14.13
C LEU A 112 16.67 8.30 -13.94
N VAL A 113 15.71 7.70 -14.62
CA VAL A 113 15.27 6.31 -14.38
C VAL A 113 16.38 5.28 -14.52
N ASP A 114 17.25 5.42 -15.50
CA ASP A 114 18.35 4.48 -15.71
C ASP A 114 19.34 4.48 -14.54
N SER A 115 19.65 5.64 -13.99
CA SER A 115 20.49 5.76 -12.79
C SER A 115 19.85 5.10 -11.57
N VAL A 116 18.53 5.19 -11.44
CA VAL A 116 17.79 4.51 -10.36
C VAL A 116 17.81 3.00 -10.56
N LEU A 117 17.56 2.53 -11.78
CA LEU A 117 17.58 1.11 -12.11
C LEU A 117 18.96 0.48 -11.86
N ASP A 118 20.05 1.20 -12.11
CA ASP A 118 21.40 0.73 -11.79
C ASP A 118 21.58 0.48 -10.29
N VAL A 119 21.04 1.37 -9.45
CA VAL A 119 21.06 1.18 -7.99
C VAL A 119 20.16 0.02 -7.57
N VAL A 120 18.96 -0.07 -8.13
CA VAL A 120 18.03 -1.20 -7.87
C VAL A 120 18.68 -2.53 -8.27
N ARG A 121 19.34 -2.59 -9.40
CA ARG A 121 20.05 -3.78 -9.89
C ARG A 121 21.18 -4.19 -8.94
N LYS A 122 21.97 -3.26 -8.43
CA LYS A 122 23.03 -3.53 -7.44
C LYS A 122 22.45 -4.11 -6.14
N GLU A 123 21.34 -3.55 -5.67
CA GLU A 123 20.65 -4.08 -4.47
C GLU A 123 20.04 -5.46 -4.73
N ALA A 124 19.44 -5.69 -5.90
CA ALA A 124 18.89 -6.98 -6.27
C ALA A 124 19.96 -8.08 -6.41
N GLU A 125 21.11 -7.75 -7.00
CA GLU A 125 22.25 -8.67 -7.14
C GLU A 125 22.89 -9.05 -5.81
N SER A 126 22.80 -8.18 -4.80
CA SER A 126 23.29 -8.46 -3.45
C SER A 126 22.37 -9.40 -2.65
N CYS A 127 21.17 -9.69 -3.15
CA CYS A 127 20.22 -10.58 -2.50
C CYS A 127 20.51 -12.05 -2.84
N ASP A 128 20.39 -12.92 -1.85
CA ASP A 128 20.49 -14.37 -2.05
C ASP A 128 19.25 -14.93 -2.77
N CYS A 129 18.07 -14.44 -2.39
CA CYS A 129 16.79 -14.84 -2.96
C CYS A 129 15.81 -13.66 -2.93
N LEU A 130 15.89 -12.80 -3.93
CA LEU A 130 15.00 -11.65 -4.05
C LEU A 130 13.54 -12.11 -4.12
N GLN A 131 12.71 -11.64 -3.20
CA GLN A 131 11.27 -11.90 -3.18
C GLN A 131 10.52 -10.94 -4.11
N GLY A 132 10.84 -9.67 -4.02
CA GLY A 132 10.19 -8.63 -4.80
C GLY A 132 10.56 -7.22 -4.35
N PHE A 133 9.74 -6.29 -4.79
CA PHE A 133 9.92 -4.86 -4.58
C PHE A 133 8.70 -4.28 -3.85
N GLN A 134 8.97 -3.27 -3.05
CA GLN A 134 7.96 -2.52 -2.31
C GLN A 134 8.15 -1.03 -2.60
N LEU A 135 7.11 -0.37 -3.11
CA LEU A 135 7.16 1.05 -3.46
C LEU A 135 6.23 1.87 -2.57
N THR A 136 6.71 2.99 -2.06
CA THR A 136 5.89 4.04 -1.44
C THR A 136 5.85 5.27 -2.34
N HIS A 137 4.65 5.73 -2.68
CA HIS A 137 4.44 6.88 -3.55
C HIS A 137 3.05 7.49 -3.39
N SER A 138 2.84 8.68 -3.94
CA SER A 138 1.53 9.30 -4.10
C SER A 138 1.06 9.21 -5.55
N LEU A 139 -0.25 9.14 -5.77
CA LEU A 139 -0.85 9.09 -7.10
C LEU A 139 -1.20 10.48 -7.65
N GLY A 140 -1.26 11.51 -6.79
CA GLY A 140 -1.67 12.85 -7.17
C GLY A 140 -0.53 13.78 -7.61
N GLY A 141 0.73 13.45 -7.29
CA GLY A 141 1.89 14.28 -7.60
C GLY A 141 2.46 14.05 -9.01
N GLY A 142 3.61 14.65 -9.29
CA GLY A 142 4.34 14.43 -10.55
C GLY A 142 5.39 13.33 -10.44
N THR A 143 6.32 13.43 -9.48
CA THR A 143 7.41 12.45 -9.30
C THR A 143 6.90 11.12 -8.77
N GLY A 144 6.19 11.10 -7.66
CA GLY A 144 5.69 9.86 -7.05
C GLY A 144 4.75 9.09 -7.95
N SER A 145 3.88 9.77 -8.68
CA SER A 145 2.95 9.18 -9.63
C SER A 145 3.61 8.85 -10.97
N GLY A 146 4.20 9.84 -11.65
CA GLY A 146 4.78 9.67 -12.99
C GLY A 146 6.05 8.83 -12.99
N MET A 147 7.06 9.22 -12.23
CA MET A 147 8.31 8.47 -12.14
C MET A 147 8.15 7.17 -11.36
N GLY A 148 7.28 7.14 -10.32
CA GLY A 148 7.00 5.92 -9.58
C GLY A 148 6.41 4.83 -10.47
N THR A 149 5.43 5.16 -11.30
CA THR A 149 4.82 4.20 -12.25
C THR A 149 5.77 3.81 -13.37
N LEU A 150 6.63 4.73 -13.85
CA LEU A 150 7.68 4.41 -14.80
C LEU A 150 8.68 3.38 -14.23
N LEU A 151 9.10 3.57 -12.98
CA LEU A 151 9.98 2.62 -12.28
C LEU A 151 9.34 1.23 -12.15
N ILE A 152 8.07 1.17 -11.78
CA ILE A 152 7.34 -0.10 -11.68
C ILE A 152 7.33 -0.83 -13.03
N SER A 153 7.01 -0.12 -14.10
CA SER A 153 7.00 -0.67 -15.46
C SER A 153 8.38 -1.22 -15.86
N LYS A 154 9.44 -0.44 -15.64
CA LYS A 154 10.82 -0.84 -15.96
C LYS A 154 11.32 -2.00 -15.10
N ILE A 155 10.98 -2.02 -13.82
CA ILE A 155 11.33 -3.15 -12.94
C ILE A 155 10.56 -4.40 -13.36
N ARG A 156 9.29 -4.28 -13.77
CA ARG A 156 8.50 -5.40 -14.29
C ARG A 156 9.10 -6.00 -15.58
N GLU A 157 9.62 -5.17 -16.47
CA GLU A 157 10.34 -5.63 -17.67
C GLU A 157 11.61 -6.44 -17.31
N GLU A 158 12.37 -5.99 -16.32
CA GLU A 158 13.63 -6.62 -15.92
C GLU A 158 13.44 -7.83 -14.98
N TYR A 159 12.43 -7.77 -14.11
CA TYR A 159 12.10 -8.79 -13.10
C TYR A 159 10.64 -9.23 -13.19
N PRO A 160 10.20 -9.89 -14.28
CA PRO A 160 8.78 -10.20 -14.50
C PRO A 160 8.23 -11.26 -13.54
N ASP A 161 9.09 -12.05 -12.91
CA ASP A 161 8.75 -13.14 -11.99
C ASP A 161 8.81 -12.72 -10.50
N ARG A 162 9.15 -11.47 -10.20
CA ARG A 162 9.24 -10.93 -8.85
C ARG A 162 7.97 -10.17 -8.47
N MET A 163 7.64 -10.18 -7.18
CA MET A 163 6.47 -9.49 -6.67
C MET A 163 6.67 -7.98 -6.65
N MET A 164 5.61 -7.24 -6.99
CA MET A 164 5.58 -5.79 -6.94
C MET A 164 4.42 -5.34 -6.04
N ALA A 165 4.74 -4.91 -4.83
CA ALA A 165 3.79 -4.34 -3.89
C ALA A 165 3.92 -2.82 -3.83
N THR A 166 2.81 -2.10 -3.80
CA THR A 166 2.81 -0.63 -3.71
C THR A 166 1.94 -0.14 -2.57
N PHE A 167 2.43 0.88 -1.87
CA PHE A 167 1.68 1.66 -0.91
C PHE A 167 1.38 3.02 -1.54
N SER A 168 0.16 3.17 -2.02
CA SER A 168 -0.24 4.26 -2.88
C SER A 168 -1.16 5.22 -2.14
N VAL A 169 -0.71 6.47 -2.01
CA VAL A 169 -1.55 7.54 -1.43
C VAL A 169 -2.41 8.14 -2.52
N VAL A 170 -3.72 7.94 -2.37
CA VAL A 170 -4.73 8.39 -3.32
C VAL A 170 -5.11 9.85 -3.02
N PRO A 171 -5.34 10.69 -4.05
CA PRO A 171 -5.77 12.06 -3.84
C PRO A 171 -7.15 12.13 -3.19
N SER A 172 -7.30 13.09 -2.27
CA SER A 172 -8.52 13.35 -1.51
C SER A 172 -9.19 14.64 -1.99
N PRO A 173 -10.52 14.70 -2.06
CA PRO A 173 -11.23 15.92 -2.44
C PRO A 173 -11.19 17.01 -1.37
N LYS A 174 -10.95 16.64 -0.10
CA LYS A 174 -10.92 17.59 1.03
C LYS A 174 -9.52 18.14 1.33
N VAL A 175 -8.49 17.34 1.01
CA VAL A 175 -7.09 17.67 1.30
C VAL A 175 -6.32 17.54 -0.01
N SER A 176 -6.50 18.50 -0.90
CA SER A 176 -5.81 18.54 -2.19
C SER A 176 -4.98 19.80 -2.28
N ASP A 177 -3.71 19.66 -2.61
CA ASP A 177 -2.80 20.77 -2.83
C ASP A 177 -2.74 21.19 -4.30
N THR A 178 -3.25 20.34 -5.22
CA THR A 178 -3.13 20.58 -6.67
C THR A 178 -4.40 20.22 -7.43
N VAL A 179 -4.72 21.04 -8.44
CA VAL A 179 -5.94 20.89 -9.25
C VAL A 179 -5.85 19.69 -10.21
N VAL A 180 -4.64 19.30 -10.60
CA VAL A 180 -4.39 18.25 -11.63
C VAL A 180 -4.27 16.83 -11.05
N GLU A 181 -4.49 16.65 -9.76
CA GLU A 181 -4.46 15.34 -9.12
C GLU A 181 -5.33 14.28 -9.79
N PRO A 182 -6.56 14.57 -10.26
CA PRO A 182 -7.36 13.56 -10.96
C PRO A 182 -6.71 13.03 -12.23
N TYR A 183 -6.01 13.88 -12.99
CA TYR A 183 -5.26 13.43 -14.16
C TYR A 183 -4.11 12.51 -13.77
N ASN A 184 -3.29 12.94 -12.83
CA ASN A 184 -2.14 12.17 -12.36
C ASN A 184 -2.57 10.83 -11.77
N ALA A 185 -3.66 10.81 -10.98
CA ALA A 185 -4.18 9.59 -10.37
C ALA A 185 -4.73 8.60 -11.42
N THR A 186 -5.51 9.07 -12.39
CA THR A 186 -6.09 8.21 -13.42
C THR A 186 -4.98 7.56 -14.27
N LEU A 187 -3.99 8.36 -14.70
CA LEU A 187 -2.83 7.85 -15.43
C LEU A 187 -2.02 6.84 -14.62
N SER A 188 -1.87 7.09 -13.32
CA SER A 188 -1.14 6.19 -12.42
C SER A 188 -1.87 4.88 -12.16
N VAL A 189 -3.19 4.93 -11.94
CA VAL A 189 -4.01 3.72 -11.74
C VAL A 189 -3.97 2.82 -12.96
N HIS A 190 -4.02 3.40 -14.17
CA HIS A 190 -3.86 2.67 -15.42
C HIS A 190 -2.55 1.86 -15.43
N GLN A 191 -1.45 2.46 -15.01
CA GLN A 191 -0.15 1.78 -14.91
C GLN A 191 -0.11 0.72 -13.81
N LEU A 192 -0.72 0.99 -12.66
CA LEU A 192 -0.75 0.06 -11.51
C LEU A 192 -1.57 -1.20 -11.81
N VAL A 193 -2.68 -1.07 -12.52
CA VAL A 193 -3.50 -2.23 -12.93
C VAL A 193 -2.67 -3.25 -13.71
N GLU A 194 -1.77 -2.77 -14.58
CA GLU A 194 -0.97 -3.63 -15.46
C GLU A 194 0.34 -4.13 -14.81
N ASN A 195 0.95 -3.32 -13.95
CA ASN A 195 2.34 -3.53 -13.53
C ASN A 195 2.53 -3.84 -12.04
N SER A 196 1.50 -3.74 -11.20
CA SER A 196 1.60 -4.13 -9.78
C SER A 196 0.84 -5.42 -9.49
N ASP A 197 1.28 -6.15 -8.46
CA ASP A 197 0.62 -7.38 -8.00
C ASP A 197 -0.28 -7.11 -6.78
N GLU A 198 0.11 -6.14 -5.96
CA GLU A 198 -0.58 -5.73 -4.73
C GLU A 198 -0.50 -4.22 -4.59
N THR A 199 -1.62 -3.56 -4.42
CA THR A 199 -1.68 -2.11 -4.19
C THR A 199 -2.50 -1.80 -2.94
N PHE A 200 -1.83 -1.30 -1.92
CA PHE A 200 -2.45 -0.85 -0.68
C PHE A 200 -2.87 0.61 -0.84
N CYS A 201 -4.18 0.84 -0.91
CA CYS A 201 -4.74 2.18 -1.10
C CYS A 201 -4.88 2.91 0.22
N ILE A 202 -4.28 4.08 0.32
CA ILE A 202 -4.28 4.94 1.49
C ILE A 202 -4.84 6.31 1.08
N ASP A 203 -5.85 6.79 1.80
CA ASP A 203 -6.46 8.09 1.54
C ASP A 203 -6.18 9.05 2.70
N ASN A 204 -5.60 10.19 2.39
CA ASN A 204 -5.29 11.22 3.39
C ASN A 204 -6.53 11.75 4.12
N GLU A 205 -7.70 11.76 3.46
CA GLU A 205 -8.96 12.15 4.11
C GLU A 205 -9.31 11.19 5.25
N ALA A 206 -9.27 9.89 4.99
CA ALA A 206 -9.54 8.87 6.00
C ALA A 206 -8.53 8.96 7.15
N LEU A 207 -7.26 9.16 6.86
CA LEU A 207 -6.23 9.35 7.88
C LEU A 207 -6.49 10.60 8.73
N TYR A 208 -6.88 11.71 8.10
CA TYR A 208 -7.21 12.94 8.80
C TYR A 208 -8.42 12.76 9.73
N ASP A 209 -9.47 12.10 9.24
CA ASP A 209 -10.65 11.78 10.02
C ASP A 209 -10.31 10.87 11.23
N ILE A 210 -9.44 9.89 11.06
CA ILE A 210 -8.93 9.04 12.15
C ILE A 210 -8.19 9.89 13.18
N CYS A 211 -7.26 10.74 12.76
CA CYS A 211 -6.52 11.60 13.67
C CYS A 211 -7.44 12.53 14.47
N PHE A 212 -8.41 13.13 13.82
CA PHE A 212 -9.32 14.07 14.46
C PHE A 212 -10.37 13.39 15.35
N ARG A 213 -11.08 12.37 14.81
CA ARG A 213 -12.20 11.73 15.49
C ARG A 213 -11.77 10.69 16.53
N THR A 214 -10.80 9.86 16.21
CA THR A 214 -10.39 8.73 17.03
C THR A 214 -9.25 9.09 17.95
N LEU A 215 -8.18 9.69 17.42
CA LEU A 215 -6.99 10.07 18.20
C LEU A 215 -7.16 11.39 18.94
N LYS A 216 -8.21 12.16 18.64
CA LYS A 216 -8.53 13.46 19.27
C LYS A 216 -7.41 14.49 19.15
N LEU A 217 -6.67 14.47 18.05
CA LEU A 217 -5.67 15.49 17.74
C LEU A 217 -6.37 16.77 17.25
N THR A 218 -6.06 17.91 17.85
CA THR A 218 -6.68 19.19 17.49
C THR A 218 -6.17 19.77 16.18
N SER A 219 -4.91 19.49 15.84
CA SER A 219 -4.27 19.96 14.62
C SER A 219 -3.33 18.87 14.10
N PRO A 220 -3.85 17.86 13.37
CA PRO A 220 -3.02 16.79 12.80
C PRO A 220 -2.04 17.36 11.78
N SER A 221 -0.78 16.97 11.86
CA SER A 221 0.26 17.27 10.89
C SER A 221 0.43 16.11 9.89
N HIS A 222 1.04 16.38 8.73
CA HIS A 222 1.44 15.30 7.80
C HIS A 222 2.32 14.24 8.47
N GLY A 223 3.14 14.64 9.47
CA GLY A 223 3.93 13.70 10.24
C GLY A 223 3.09 12.73 11.05
N ASP A 224 1.95 13.17 11.61
CA ASP A 224 1.01 12.30 12.34
C ASP A 224 0.30 11.32 11.39
N LEU A 225 -0.10 11.79 10.19
CA LEU A 225 -0.68 10.94 9.15
C LEU A 225 0.32 9.86 8.70
N ASN A 226 1.55 10.26 8.41
CA ASN A 226 2.61 9.34 7.99
C ASN A 226 2.96 8.31 9.07
N GLN A 227 2.83 8.68 10.34
CA GLN A 227 3.01 7.74 11.46
C GLN A 227 1.93 6.65 11.46
N LEU A 228 0.67 6.98 11.19
CA LEU A 228 -0.40 5.98 11.04
C LEU A 228 -0.11 5.03 9.88
N VAL A 229 0.30 5.56 8.73
CA VAL A 229 0.67 4.75 7.57
C VAL A 229 1.82 3.81 7.90
N SER A 230 2.85 4.31 8.60
CA SER A 230 4.02 3.49 8.96
C SER A 230 3.67 2.33 9.89
N VAL A 231 2.74 2.53 10.81
CA VAL A 231 2.24 1.47 11.71
C VAL A 231 1.51 0.38 10.93
N VAL A 232 0.68 0.76 9.95
CA VAL A 232 0.01 -0.21 9.09
C VAL A 232 0.98 -0.95 8.20
N MET A 233 1.92 -0.26 7.57
CA MET A 233 2.97 -0.89 6.76
C MET A 233 3.80 -1.86 7.59
N SER A 234 4.15 -1.49 8.82
CA SER A 234 4.83 -2.39 9.77
C SER A 234 3.97 -3.61 10.07
N GLY A 235 2.67 -3.44 10.28
CA GLY A 235 1.73 -4.52 10.54
C GLY A 235 1.59 -5.50 9.37
N ILE A 236 1.45 -5.00 8.14
CA ILE A 236 1.37 -5.80 6.92
C ILE A 236 2.64 -6.63 6.73
N THR A 237 3.79 -6.03 6.96
CA THR A 237 5.09 -6.67 6.79
C THR A 237 5.55 -7.52 7.98
N THR A 238 4.80 -7.56 9.06
CA THR A 238 5.17 -8.29 10.28
C THR A 238 5.42 -9.77 10.03
N CYS A 239 4.56 -10.42 9.26
CA CYS A 239 4.73 -11.85 8.93
C CYS A 239 5.94 -12.14 8.03
N LEU A 240 6.43 -11.11 7.33
CA LEU A 240 7.65 -11.20 6.51
C LEU A 240 8.91 -11.06 7.36
N ARG A 241 8.85 -10.25 8.43
CA ARG A 241 9.99 -9.85 9.28
C ARG A 241 10.18 -10.69 10.53
N PHE A 242 9.14 -11.34 10.99
CA PHE A 242 9.16 -12.17 12.19
C PHE A 242 8.69 -13.59 11.87
N PRO A 243 9.17 -14.62 12.61
CA PRO A 243 8.71 -15.99 12.41
C PRO A 243 7.21 -16.11 12.72
N GLY A 244 6.47 -16.71 11.80
CA GLY A 244 5.02 -16.90 11.88
C GLY A 244 4.56 -18.04 10.99
N GLN A 245 3.30 -18.48 11.13
CA GLN A 245 2.79 -19.66 10.44
C GLN A 245 2.21 -19.38 9.04
N LEU A 246 1.64 -18.18 8.79
CA LEU A 246 0.92 -17.85 7.56
C LEU A 246 1.49 -16.59 6.90
N ASN A 247 1.32 -16.51 5.56
CA ASN A 247 1.71 -15.35 4.74
C ASN A 247 3.14 -14.86 4.98
N SER A 248 4.08 -15.81 4.99
CA SER A 248 5.50 -15.54 5.26
C SER A 248 6.24 -14.87 4.11
N ASP A 249 5.58 -14.60 3.01
CA ASP A 249 6.11 -13.89 1.84
C ASP A 249 5.00 -13.15 1.06
N LEU A 250 5.40 -12.16 0.24
CA LEU A 250 4.47 -11.35 -0.57
C LEU A 250 3.65 -12.21 -1.53
N ARG A 251 4.25 -13.23 -2.14
CA ARG A 251 3.53 -14.09 -3.08
C ARG A 251 2.40 -14.87 -2.42
N LYS A 252 2.60 -15.36 -1.21
CA LYS A 252 1.53 -16.04 -0.46
C LYS A 252 0.40 -15.08 -0.12
N LEU A 253 0.74 -13.84 0.24
CA LEU A 253 -0.27 -12.80 0.48
C LEU A 253 -1.08 -12.56 -0.80
N ALA A 254 -0.43 -12.33 -1.94
CA ALA A 254 -1.12 -12.11 -3.21
C ALA A 254 -2.03 -13.28 -3.63
N VAL A 255 -1.53 -14.50 -3.56
CA VAL A 255 -2.31 -15.72 -3.92
C VAL A 255 -3.58 -15.84 -3.08
N ASN A 256 -3.51 -15.44 -1.82
CA ASN A 256 -4.64 -15.52 -0.89
C ASN A 256 -5.60 -14.34 -0.99
N MET A 257 -5.13 -13.18 -1.45
CA MET A 257 -5.90 -11.94 -1.42
C MET A 257 -6.43 -11.49 -2.78
N VAL A 258 -5.84 -11.96 -3.88
CA VAL A 258 -6.16 -11.51 -5.24
C VAL A 258 -6.86 -12.65 -6.00
N PRO A 259 -8.21 -12.64 -6.08
CA PRO A 259 -8.94 -13.66 -6.85
C PRO A 259 -8.83 -13.44 -8.36
N PHE A 260 -8.71 -12.19 -8.81
CA PHE A 260 -8.58 -11.79 -10.21
C PHE A 260 -7.43 -10.81 -10.38
N PRO A 261 -6.60 -10.94 -11.42
CA PRO A 261 -5.36 -10.17 -11.54
C PRO A 261 -5.51 -8.65 -11.46
N ARG A 262 -6.59 -8.10 -11.99
CA ARG A 262 -6.85 -6.65 -11.99
C ARG A 262 -7.38 -6.14 -10.65
N LEU A 263 -8.04 -6.99 -9.86
CA LEU A 263 -8.67 -6.65 -8.59
C LEU A 263 -7.71 -6.84 -7.41
N HIS A 264 -6.59 -6.14 -7.44
CA HIS A 264 -5.51 -6.24 -6.45
C HIS A 264 -5.33 -4.96 -5.61
N PHE A 265 -6.37 -4.16 -5.51
CA PHE A 265 -6.40 -2.94 -4.71
C PHE A 265 -7.01 -3.22 -3.35
N PHE A 266 -6.24 -2.96 -2.29
CA PHE A 266 -6.63 -3.32 -0.93
C PHE A 266 -6.93 -2.09 -0.08
N MET A 267 -7.98 -2.22 0.73
CA MET A 267 -8.24 -1.34 1.86
C MET A 267 -7.45 -1.83 3.06
N VAL A 268 -6.92 -0.92 3.85
CA VAL A 268 -6.17 -1.25 5.06
C VAL A 268 -6.77 -0.59 6.29
N GLY A 269 -6.59 -1.23 7.44
CA GLY A 269 -7.03 -0.73 8.72
C GLY A 269 -6.11 -1.19 9.85
N PHE A 270 -6.20 -0.52 10.99
CA PHE A 270 -5.42 -0.83 12.17
C PHE A 270 -6.28 -0.70 13.43
N ALA A 271 -6.09 -1.60 14.37
CA ALA A 271 -6.68 -1.53 15.71
C ALA A 271 -5.65 -2.03 16.76
N PRO A 272 -5.65 -1.49 17.98
CA PRO A 272 -6.55 -0.45 18.50
C PRO A 272 -6.08 0.96 18.12
N LEU A 273 -7.03 1.83 17.79
CA LEU A 273 -6.80 3.26 17.65
C LEU A 273 -7.39 3.96 18.89
N THR A 274 -6.54 4.50 19.73
CA THR A 274 -6.94 5.14 21.00
C THR A 274 -6.28 6.50 21.16
N ALA A 275 -6.98 7.45 21.77
CA ALA A 275 -6.44 8.77 22.03
C ALA A 275 -5.23 8.69 23.00
N LYS A 276 -4.24 9.57 22.80
CA LYS A 276 -3.08 9.71 23.70
C LYS A 276 -3.57 9.96 25.14
N GLY A 277 -3.16 9.13 26.08
CA GLY A 277 -3.54 9.22 27.49
C GLY A 277 -4.67 8.27 27.93
N SER A 278 -5.51 7.75 27.04
CA SER A 278 -6.54 6.75 27.39
C SER A 278 -6.04 5.30 27.28
N GLN A 279 -4.93 5.09 26.64
CA GLN A 279 -4.36 3.77 26.37
C GLN A 279 -3.99 2.97 27.62
N SER A 280 -3.53 3.65 28.68
CA SER A 280 -3.16 3.03 29.95
C SER A 280 -4.35 2.56 30.80
N PHE A 281 -5.56 3.06 30.49
CA PHE A 281 -6.78 2.78 31.27
C PHE A 281 -7.71 1.76 30.61
N ARG A 282 -7.40 1.30 29.40
CA ARG A 282 -8.20 0.32 28.66
C ARG A 282 -7.45 -0.99 28.49
N ALA A 283 -8.06 -2.08 28.95
CA ALA A 283 -7.61 -3.43 28.60
C ALA A 283 -8.27 -3.78 27.27
N VAL A 284 -7.47 -3.87 26.21
CA VAL A 284 -7.96 -4.28 24.88
C VAL A 284 -8.15 -5.79 24.89
N THR A 285 -9.31 -6.26 24.41
CA THR A 285 -9.65 -7.68 24.26
C THR A 285 -9.74 -8.08 22.80
N VAL A 286 -9.61 -9.37 22.48
CA VAL A 286 -9.71 -9.87 21.11
C VAL A 286 -11.07 -9.55 20.46
N PRO A 287 -12.22 -9.71 21.13
CA PRO A 287 -13.50 -9.29 20.57
C PRO A 287 -13.58 -7.79 20.24
N GLU A 288 -13.00 -6.95 21.09
CA GLU A 288 -12.96 -5.50 20.86
C GLU A 288 -12.07 -5.15 19.65
N LEU A 289 -10.91 -5.79 19.51
CA LEU A 289 -10.05 -5.63 18.34
C LEU A 289 -10.76 -6.04 17.05
N THR A 290 -11.43 -7.18 17.07
CA THR A 290 -12.15 -7.71 15.91
C THR A 290 -13.29 -6.77 15.49
N GLN A 291 -14.03 -6.23 16.45
CA GLN A 291 -15.09 -5.26 16.18
C GLN A 291 -14.54 -3.94 15.60
N GLN A 292 -13.45 -3.42 16.18
CA GLN A 292 -12.82 -2.19 15.69
C GLN A 292 -12.21 -2.36 14.30
N MET A 293 -11.64 -3.52 14.00
CA MET A 293 -11.01 -3.83 12.73
C MET A 293 -11.99 -3.72 11.54
N PHE A 294 -13.25 -4.13 11.72
CA PHE A 294 -14.29 -4.05 10.71
C PHE A 294 -15.10 -2.73 10.74
N ASP A 295 -14.81 -1.83 11.67
CA ASP A 295 -15.48 -0.52 11.70
C ASP A 295 -14.98 0.35 10.54
N ALA A 296 -15.91 0.87 9.75
CA ALA A 296 -15.61 1.79 8.64
C ALA A 296 -14.77 3.01 9.07
N LYS A 297 -14.89 3.43 10.34
CA LYS A 297 -14.11 4.56 10.89
C LYS A 297 -12.63 4.26 11.09
N ASN A 298 -12.24 3.00 11.10
CA ASN A 298 -10.85 2.57 11.25
C ASN A 298 -10.19 2.24 9.91
N MET A 299 -10.93 2.30 8.81
CA MET A 299 -10.39 2.11 7.46
C MET A 299 -9.59 3.32 7.02
N MET A 300 -8.43 3.09 6.41
CA MET A 300 -7.55 4.13 5.89
C MET A 300 -7.80 4.47 4.42
N ALA A 301 -8.80 3.86 3.81
CA ALA A 301 -9.36 4.26 2.52
C ALA A 301 -10.71 4.95 2.74
N ALA A 302 -10.96 6.05 2.05
CA ALA A 302 -12.23 6.79 2.14
C ALA A 302 -13.33 6.09 1.33
N SER A 303 -13.69 4.90 1.76
CA SER A 303 -14.72 4.03 1.20
C SER A 303 -15.42 3.33 2.37
N ASP A 304 -16.74 3.20 2.29
CA ASP A 304 -17.51 2.49 3.32
C ASP A 304 -17.64 1.01 2.94
N PRO A 305 -17.06 0.09 3.72
CA PRO A 305 -17.15 -1.35 3.44
C PRO A 305 -18.58 -1.88 3.36
N ARG A 306 -19.55 -1.18 3.96
CA ARG A 306 -20.96 -1.54 3.96
C ARG A 306 -21.66 -1.28 2.62
N HIS A 307 -21.03 -0.50 1.72
CA HIS A 307 -21.51 -0.23 0.37
C HIS A 307 -21.00 -1.24 -0.67
N GLY A 308 -20.41 -2.35 -0.22
CA GLY A 308 -19.90 -3.40 -1.09
C GLY A 308 -19.76 -4.71 -0.33
N ARG A 309 -19.10 -5.67 -0.96
CA ARG A 309 -18.82 -6.99 -0.40
C ARG A 309 -17.32 -7.24 -0.35
N TYR A 310 -16.87 -7.94 0.67
CA TYR A 310 -15.49 -8.42 0.75
C TYR A 310 -15.32 -9.65 -0.14
N LEU A 311 -14.35 -9.58 -1.05
CA LEU A 311 -13.87 -10.74 -1.80
C LEU A 311 -12.98 -11.59 -0.90
N THR A 312 -11.98 -10.95 -0.29
CA THR A 312 -11.03 -11.58 0.62
C THR A 312 -10.65 -10.62 1.75
N VAL A 313 -10.32 -11.18 2.90
CA VAL A 313 -9.85 -10.44 4.07
C VAL A 313 -8.67 -11.15 4.69
N ALA A 314 -7.64 -10.42 5.08
CA ALA A 314 -6.56 -10.90 5.92
C ALA A 314 -6.44 -10.05 7.19
N ALA A 315 -6.32 -10.71 8.34
CA ALA A 315 -6.14 -10.08 9.64
C ALA A 315 -4.84 -10.57 10.28
N TYR A 316 -3.94 -9.63 10.58
CA TYR A 316 -2.66 -9.92 11.23
C TYR A 316 -2.71 -9.50 12.68
N PHE A 317 -2.89 -10.49 13.56
CA PHE A 317 -2.87 -10.28 15.02
C PHE A 317 -1.44 -10.28 15.53
N ARG A 318 -1.11 -9.31 16.36
CA ARG A 318 0.20 -9.18 17.00
C ARG A 318 0.06 -9.17 18.52
N GLY A 319 0.96 -9.85 19.22
CA GLY A 319 0.98 -9.95 20.67
C GLY A 319 0.49 -11.30 21.19
N LYS A 320 0.33 -11.40 22.51
CA LYS A 320 -0.12 -12.63 23.16
C LYS A 320 -1.65 -12.76 23.05
N VAL A 321 -2.12 -13.43 22.03
CA VAL A 321 -3.56 -13.71 21.79
C VAL A 321 -3.78 -15.21 21.71
N SER A 322 -4.98 -15.66 22.11
CA SER A 322 -5.39 -17.04 21.91
C SER A 322 -5.90 -17.25 20.48
N MET A 323 -5.27 -18.13 19.72
CA MET A 323 -5.70 -18.46 18.35
C MET A 323 -7.15 -18.93 18.30
N ARG A 324 -7.55 -19.76 19.27
CA ARG A 324 -8.95 -20.24 19.37
C ARG A 324 -9.94 -19.08 19.54
N GLU A 325 -9.62 -18.12 20.40
CA GLU A 325 -10.47 -16.93 20.62
C GLU A 325 -10.56 -16.08 19.35
N VAL A 326 -9.45 -15.94 18.62
CA VAL A 326 -9.41 -15.23 17.32
C VAL A 326 -10.31 -15.92 16.31
N GLU A 327 -10.18 -17.24 16.14
CA GLU A 327 -10.98 -18.02 15.18
C GLU A 327 -12.48 -17.98 15.52
N GLU A 328 -12.85 -18.14 16.79
CA GLU A 328 -14.24 -18.05 17.25
C GLU A 328 -14.85 -16.64 16.98
N ASN A 329 -14.08 -15.58 17.20
CA ASN A 329 -14.54 -14.21 16.93
C ASN A 329 -14.66 -13.93 15.43
N MET A 330 -13.69 -14.36 14.63
CA MET A 330 -13.72 -14.19 13.17
C MET A 330 -14.89 -14.95 12.54
N MET A 331 -15.15 -16.18 12.97
CA MET A 331 -16.32 -16.95 12.54
C MET A 331 -17.63 -16.27 12.95
N SER A 332 -17.70 -15.70 14.15
CA SER A 332 -18.87 -14.95 14.61
C SER A 332 -19.14 -13.71 13.75
N VAL A 333 -18.09 -12.98 13.35
CA VAL A 333 -18.23 -11.80 12.48
C VAL A 333 -18.73 -12.21 11.10
N GLN A 334 -18.16 -13.24 10.49
CA GLN A 334 -18.60 -13.75 9.19
C GLN A 334 -20.07 -14.20 9.21
N THR A 335 -20.47 -14.94 10.26
CA THR A 335 -21.84 -15.43 10.37
C THR A 335 -22.86 -14.30 10.59
N LYS A 336 -22.50 -13.29 11.38
CA LYS A 336 -23.38 -12.14 11.65
C LYS A 336 -23.50 -11.15 10.50
N ASN A 337 -22.50 -11.10 9.64
CA ASN A 337 -22.37 -10.13 8.55
C ASN A 337 -22.19 -10.84 7.21
N SER A 338 -22.85 -11.98 7.02
CA SER A 338 -22.72 -12.81 5.80
C SER A 338 -22.98 -12.01 4.52
N ASP A 339 -23.90 -11.05 4.56
CA ASP A 339 -24.28 -10.20 3.40
C ASP A 339 -23.14 -9.30 2.90
N TYR A 340 -22.11 -9.06 3.72
CA TYR A 340 -20.95 -8.27 3.35
C TYR A 340 -19.78 -9.10 2.79
N PHE A 341 -19.93 -10.42 2.70
CA PHE A 341 -18.95 -11.32 2.11
C PHE A 341 -19.53 -11.98 0.86
N VAL A 342 -18.71 -12.17 -0.17
CA VAL A 342 -19.15 -12.92 -1.35
C VAL A 342 -19.34 -14.40 -1.01
N GLU A 343 -20.44 -14.98 -1.52
CA GLU A 343 -20.83 -16.36 -1.20
C GLU A 343 -20.00 -17.40 -1.97
N TRP A 344 -19.53 -17.05 -3.14
CA TRP A 344 -18.81 -17.94 -4.06
C TRP A 344 -17.33 -18.13 -3.70
N ILE A 345 -16.76 -17.37 -2.74
CA ILE A 345 -15.43 -17.63 -2.19
C ILE A 345 -15.60 -18.27 -0.80
N PRO A 346 -15.43 -19.58 -0.65
CA PRO A 346 -15.41 -20.23 0.66
C PRO A 346 -14.12 -19.84 1.40
N ASN A 347 -14.18 -19.68 2.72
CA ASN A 347 -13.03 -19.34 3.56
C ASN A 347 -12.29 -18.06 3.14
N ASN A 348 -13.03 -17.02 2.83
CA ASN A 348 -12.52 -15.74 2.35
C ASN A 348 -11.84 -14.87 3.43
N VAL A 349 -11.81 -15.31 4.68
CA VAL A 349 -11.12 -14.62 5.77
C VAL A 349 -9.94 -15.43 6.25
N GLN A 350 -8.77 -14.81 6.25
CA GLN A 350 -7.52 -15.39 6.75
C GLN A 350 -7.05 -14.66 8.00
N THR A 351 -6.49 -15.41 8.93
CA THR A 351 -5.90 -14.87 10.15
C THR A 351 -4.46 -15.33 10.27
N ALA A 352 -3.57 -14.41 10.54
CA ALA A 352 -2.18 -14.70 10.85
C ALA A 352 -1.82 -14.13 12.24
N HIS A 353 -0.89 -14.77 12.91
CA HIS A 353 -0.49 -14.41 14.25
C HIS A 353 1.02 -14.24 14.35
N CYS A 354 1.44 -13.17 15.05
CA CYS A 354 2.81 -12.92 15.46
C CYS A 354 2.87 -12.59 16.96
N GLU A 355 3.77 -13.24 17.69
CA GLU A 355 3.87 -13.06 19.14
C GLU A 355 4.44 -11.69 19.56
N ILE A 356 5.11 -10.98 18.65
CA ILE A 356 5.77 -9.71 18.93
C ILE A 356 4.80 -8.55 18.70
N PRO A 357 4.33 -7.87 19.76
CA PRO A 357 3.44 -6.73 19.63
C PRO A 357 4.18 -5.50 19.11
N PRO A 358 3.48 -4.52 18.52
CA PRO A 358 4.08 -3.23 18.21
C PRO A 358 4.44 -2.49 19.49
N LYS A 359 5.42 -1.57 19.41
CA LYS A 359 5.87 -0.80 20.56
C LYS A 359 4.73 -0.02 21.22
N GLY A 360 4.64 -0.11 22.53
CA GLY A 360 3.61 0.59 23.32
C GLY A 360 2.24 -0.07 23.36
N LEU A 361 2.03 -1.17 22.66
CA LEU A 361 0.76 -1.94 22.65
C LEU A 361 1.01 -3.35 23.17
N LYS A 362 0.03 -3.92 23.88
CA LYS A 362 0.06 -5.34 24.27
C LYS A 362 -0.43 -6.27 23.16
N MET A 363 -1.40 -5.79 22.40
CA MET A 363 -2.02 -6.50 21.28
C MET A 363 -2.39 -5.49 20.21
N ALA A 364 -2.31 -5.89 18.96
CA ALA A 364 -2.76 -5.11 17.83
C ALA A 364 -3.24 -6.05 16.72
N VAL A 365 -4.05 -5.52 15.80
CA VAL A 365 -4.45 -6.19 14.58
C VAL A 365 -4.32 -5.24 13.40
N THR A 366 -3.76 -5.73 12.31
CA THR A 366 -3.73 -5.03 11.03
C THR A 366 -4.67 -5.75 10.08
N PHE A 367 -5.54 -4.98 9.48
CA PHE A 367 -6.57 -5.44 8.56
C PHE A 367 -6.17 -5.14 7.12
N ILE A 368 -6.31 -6.12 6.23
CA ILE A 368 -6.19 -5.97 4.79
C ILE A 368 -7.47 -6.55 4.18
N GLY A 369 -8.19 -5.75 3.42
CA GLY A 369 -9.43 -6.17 2.78
C GLY A 369 -9.43 -5.89 1.28
N ASN A 370 -9.78 -6.90 0.50
CA ASN A 370 -10.14 -6.73 -0.89
C ASN A 370 -11.65 -6.62 -0.97
N SER A 371 -12.16 -5.40 -1.02
CA SER A 371 -13.58 -5.10 -1.03
C SER A 371 -14.00 -4.42 -2.31
N THR A 372 -15.17 -4.76 -2.82
CA THR A 372 -15.78 -4.08 -3.98
C THR A 372 -16.12 -2.63 -3.71
N SER A 373 -16.24 -2.23 -2.42
CA SER A 373 -16.50 -0.83 -2.04
C SER A 373 -15.36 0.13 -2.43
N ILE A 374 -14.16 -0.38 -2.75
CA ILE A 374 -13.04 0.44 -3.24
C ILE A 374 -13.36 1.14 -4.57
N GLN A 375 -14.35 0.67 -5.31
CA GLN A 375 -14.88 1.34 -6.50
C GLN A 375 -15.32 2.78 -6.23
N GLU A 376 -15.77 3.11 -5.01
CA GLU A 376 -16.15 4.48 -4.64
C GLU A 376 -14.97 5.45 -4.79
N LEU A 377 -13.77 4.99 -4.45
CA LEU A 377 -12.54 5.75 -4.59
C LEU A 377 -12.23 6.02 -6.07
N PHE A 378 -12.31 5.00 -6.91
CA PHE A 378 -12.07 5.12 -8.35
C PHE A 378 -13.13 5.94 -9.05
N THR A 379 -14.41 5.75 -8.72
CA THR A 379 -15.54 6.52 -9.26
C THR A 379 -15.41 8.01 -8.93
N ARG A 380 -14.97 8.33 -7.72
CA ARG A 380 -14.70 9.71 -7.30
C ARG A 380 -13.63 10.37 -8.18
N VAL A 381 -12.49 9.70 -8.35
CA VAL A 381 -11.40 10.19 -9.20
C VAL A 381 -11.86 10.33 -10.65
N GLN A 382 -12.57 9.34 -11.18
CA GLN A 382 -13.11 9.35 -12.54
C GLN A 382 -14.06 10.52 -12.78
N THR A 383 -14.96 10.80 -11.86
CA THR A 383 -15.92 11.92 -11.99
C THR A 383 -15.19 13.26 -12.08
N GLN A 384 -14.15 13.45 -11.27
CA GLN A 384 -13.33 14.66 -11.29
C GLN A 384 -12.52 14.76 -12.60
N PHE A 385 -11.92 13.65 -13.02
CA PHE A 385 -11.18 13.53 -14.28
C PHE A 385 -12.06 13.90 -15.48
N SER A 386 -13.21 13.26 -15.66
CA SER A 386 -14.13 13.50 -16.79
C SER A 386 -14.65 14.94 -16.83
N SER A 387 -14.88 15.56 -15.66
CA SER A 387 -15.32 16.96 -15.57
C SER A 387 -14.27 17.93 -16.12
N MET A 388 -12.99 17.66 -15.90
CA MET A 388 -11.89 18.46 -16.41
C MET A 388 -11.53 18.11 -17.85
N PHE A 389 -11.47 16.83 -18.19
CA PHE A 389 -11.03 16.34 -19.49
C PHE A 389 -12.03 16.69 -20.61
N ARG A 390 -13.33 16.68 -20.35
CA ARG A 390 -14.35 17.12 -21.29
C ARG A 390 -14.12 18.56 -21.79
N ARG A 391 -13.55 19.40 -20.96
CA ARG A 391 -13.21 20.79 -21.29
C ARG A 391 -11.74 20.99 -21.66
N LYS A 392 -10.96 19.91 -21.68
CA LYS A 392 -9.51 19.91 -21.94
C LYS A 392 -8.73 20.87 -21.03
N ALA A 393 -9.21 21.04 -19.79
CA ALA A 393 -8.59 21.94 -18.83
C ALA A 393 -7.22 21.39 -18.43
N PHE A 394 -6.20 22.26 -18.40
CA PHE A 394 -4.81 21.96 -18.03
C PHE A 394 -4.10 20.92 -18.90
N LEU A 395 -4.72 20.46 -19.98
CA LEU A 395 -4.18 19.39 -20.84
C LEU A 395 -2.89 19.81 -21.54
N HIS A 396 -2.75 21.11 -21.88
CA HIS A 396 -1.58 21.63 -22.57
C HIS A 396 -0.25 21.43 -21.84
N TRP A 397 -0.27 21.31 -20.50
CA TRP A 397 0.93 21.00 -19.71
C TRP A 397 1.43 19.57 -19.95
N TYR A 398 0.53 18.65 -20.28
CA TYR A 398 0.85 17.24 -20.56
C TYR A 398 1.21 17.06 -22.03
N THR A 399 0.46 17.63 -22.94
CA THR A 399 0.76 17.57 -24.39
C THR A 399 2.04 18.29 -24.73
N GLY A 400 2.38 19.35 -24.00
CA GLY A 400 3.68 20.06 -24.13
C GLY A 400 4.90 19.20 -23.75
N GLU A 401 4.68 18.14 -22.97
CA GLU A 401 5.72 17.13 -22.61
C GLU A 401 5.69 15.89 -23.53
N GLY A 402 4.93 15.93 -24.61
CA GLY A 402 4.89 14.87 -25.62
C GLY A 402 3.79 13.81 -25.44
N MET A 403 2.87 13.97 -24.49
CA MET A 403 1.71 13.09 -24.34
C MET A 403 0.64 13.33 -25.41
N ASP A 404 -0.03 12.26 -25.83
CA ASP A 404 -1.19 12.32 -26.70
C ASP A 404 -2.49 12.34 -25.86
N GLU A 405 -3.53 12.99 -26.40
CA GLU A 405 -4.89 12.93 -25.82
C GLU A 405 -5.43 11.50 -25.76
N MET A 406 -5.00 10.63 -26.65
CA MET A 406 -5.43 9.24 -26.69
C MET A 406 -5.02 8.49 -25.41
N GLU A 407 -3.85 8.79 -24.82
CA GLU A 407 -3.41 8.18 -23.56
C GLU A 407 -4.36 8.52 -22.39
N PHE A 408 -4.93 9.73 -22.38
CA PHE A 408 -5.94 10.11 -21.40
C PHE A 408 -7.24 9.33 -21.59
N THR A 409 -7.66 9.15 -22.83
CA THR A 409 -8.87 8.39 -23.16
C THR A 409 -8.73 6.91 -22.79
N GLU A 410 -7.58 6.32 -23.08
CA GLU A 410 -7.26 4.94 -22.71
C GLU A 410 -7.24 4.75 -21.19
N ALA A 411 -6.62 5.68 -20.46
CA ALA A 411 -6.59 5.63 -19.01
C ALA A 411 -7.99 5.78 -18.38
N GLU A 412 -8.83 6.67 -18.93
CA GLU A 412 -10.23 6.84 -18.50
C GLU A 412 -11.03 5.57 -18.73
N SER A 413 -10.92 4.97 -19.93
CA SER A 413 -11.60 3.71 -20.29
C SER A 413 -11.16 2.57 -19.37
N ASN A 414 -9.87 2.40 -19.13
CA ASN A 414 -9.36 1.34 -18.27
C ASN A 414 -9.83 1.49 -16.81
N LEU A 415 -9.92 2.73 -16.31
CA LEU A 415 -10.47 3.00 -14.98
C LEU A 415 -11.97 2.68 -14.92
N GLN A 416 -12.72 2.99 -15.97
CA GLN A 416 -14.14 2.67 -16.07
C GLN A 416 -14.37 1.16 -16.12
N ASP A 417 -13.56 0.44 -16.88
CA ASP A 417 -13.61 -1.02 -16.95
C ASP A 417 -13.31 -1.65 -15.59
N LEU A 418 -12.32 -1.12 -14.85
CA LEU A 418 -12.01 -1.59 -13.50
C LEU A 418 -13.20 -1.42 -12.54
N VAL A 419 -13.88 -0.27 -12.58
CA VAL A 419 -15.09 -0.04 -11.77
C VAL A 419 -16.21 -1.01 -12.16
N ALA A 420 -16.41 -1.25 -13.47
CA ALA A 420 -17.41 -2.19 -13.95
C ALA A 420 -17.11 -3.64 -13.51
N GLU A 421 -15.85 -4.06 -13.52
CA GLU A 421 -15.43 -5.36 -12.98
C GLU A 421 -15.76 -5.51 -11.50
N TYR A 422 -15.48 -4.50 -10.67
CA TYR A 422 -15.86 -4.53 -9.26
C TYR A 422 -17.38 -4.63 -9.07
N GLN A 423 -18.18 -3.92 -9.87
CA GLN A 423 -19.64 -3.99 -9.84
C GLN A 423 -20.15 -5.38 -10.25
N GLN A 424 -19.56 -5.97 -11.26
CA GLN A 424 -19.91 -7.32 -11.72
C GLN A 424 -19.72 -8.35 -10.60
N TYR A 425 -18.57 -8.36 -9.94
CA TYR A 425 -18.29 -9.32 -8.87
C TYR A 425 -19.02 -9.01 -7.55
N GLU A 426 -19.48 -7.79 -7.35
CA GLU A 426 -20.37 -7.44 -6.25
C GLU A 426 -21.77 -8.04 -6.44
N ALA A 427 -22.28 -8.01 -7.67
CA ALA A 427 -23.59 -8.52 -8.04
C ALA A 427 -23.64 -10.04 -8.21
N ALA A 428 -22.49 -10.69 -8.48
CA ALA A 428 -22.41 -12.12 -8.73
C ALA A 428 -22.90 -12.96 -7.54
N GLY A 429 -23.87 -13.84 -7.77
CA GLY A 429 -24.41 -14.84 -6.85
C GLY A 429 -23.92 -16.25 -7.19
N LEU A 430 -24.27 -17.24 -6.36
CA LEU A 430 -23.99 -18.65 -6.60
C LEU A 430 -24.78 -19.22 -7.78
N ASP A 431 -25.92 -18.63 -8.08
CA ASP A 431 -26.87 -19.14 -9.09
C ASP A 431 -26.53 -18.68 -10.53
N ASP A 432 -25.57 -17.77 -10.71
CA ASP A 432 -25.22 -17.25 -12.04
C ASP A 432 -24.51 -18.28 -12.93
N GLU A 433 -23.94 -19.37 -12.37
CA GLU A 433 -23.33 -20.44 -13.16
C GLU A 433 -24.34 -21.45 -13.75
N GLU A 434 -25.52 -21.66 -13.14
CA GLU A 434 -26.53 -22.56 -13.67
C GLU A 434 -27.15 -22.05 -14.99
N TYR A 435 -27.30 -20.74 -15.16
CA TYR A 435 -27.85 -20.15 -16.39
C TYR A 435 -26.92 -20.32 -17.61
N VAL A 436 -25.62 -20.33 -17.42
CA VAL A 436 -24.64 -20.47 -18.51
C VAL A 436 -24.56 -21.95 -18.98
N GLU A 437 -24.75 -22.92 -18.09
CA GLU A 437 -24.79 -24.34 -18.44
C GLU A 437 -26.12 -24.73 -19.14
N GLU A 438 -27.26 -24.12 -18.77
CA GLU A 438 -28.53 -24.37 -19.47
C GLU A 438 -28.55 -23.76 -20.89
N GLU A 439 -28.06 -22.55 -21.12
CA GLU A 439 -27.91 -21.98 -22.46
C GLU A 439 -26.90 -22.76 -23.33
N GLY A 440 -25.82 -23.28 -22.73
CA GLY A 440 -24.83 -24.11 -23.43
C GLY A 440 -25.36 -25.48 -23.86
N GLN A 441 -26.37 -26.02 -23.17
CA GLN A 441 -27.00 -27.30 -23.53
C GLN A 441 -28.08 -27.13 -24.61
N GLU A 442 -28.82 -26.02 -24.64
CA GLU A 442 -29.79 -25.76 -25.69
C GLU A 442 -29.16 -25.59 -27.09
N TYR A 443 -27.96 -25.06 -27.20
CA TYR A 443 -27.22 -24.91 -28.47
C TYR A 443 -26.48 -26.20 -28.91
N ALA A 444 -26.43 -27.23 -28.07
CA ALA A 444 -25.82 -28.52 -28.44
C ALA A 444 -26.81 -29.57 -28.89
N GLU A 445 -28.15 -29.31 -28.80
CA GLU A 445 -29.22 -30.19 -29.25
C GLU A 445 -29.94 -29.72 -30.56
N GLU A 446 -29.57 -28.55 -31.13
CA GLU A 446 -29.95 -28.14 -32.48
C GLU A 446 -28.82 -28.42 -33.51
#